data_8b6b7be98b8a368c5603259aa0e1af65
#
_entry.id   8b6b7be98b8a368c5603259aa0e1af65
#
_cell.length_a   1.000
_cell.length_b   1.000
_cell.length_c   1.000
_cell.angle_alpha   90.00
_cell.angle_beta   90.00
_cell.angle_gamma   90.00
#
_symmetry.space_group_name_H-M   'P 1'
#
loop_
_entity.id
_entity.type
_entity.pdbx_description
1 polymer ?
#
loop_
_entity_poly.entity_id
_entity_poly.type
_entity_poly.pdbx_seq_one_letter_code
_entity_poly.pdbx_strand_id
1 'polypeptide(L)'
;MNEFMFVCLWNLNHCKLLISNYMKTRICLCVLAALLMIPVAVTAQTKKTKKEVAIQLYSVRDILNRVDNKDGKCDPAYTAILAKLAKMGYTGVEAANYNNGKFYDRTPRQFKKDVESAGMKVLSSHCTRGLSKEELASGDYSKSLEWWNQCIADHKAA
;
A
#
# COMPACT_ATOMS: atom_id res chain seq x y z
N MET A 1 -84.73 26.77 -4.46
CA MET A 1 -83.64 27.24 -5.36
C MET A 1 -82.27 27.25 -4.68
N ASN A 2 -82.08 26.62 -3.49
CA ASN A 2 -80.85 26.67 -2.76
C ASN A 2 -80.06 25.33 -2.67
N GLU A 3 -80.66 24.19 -2.95
CA GLU A 3 -79.99 22.91 -2.81
C GLU A 3 -79.05 22.55 -4.00
N PHE A 4 -79.43 22.97 -5.19
CA PHE A 4 -78.63 22.74 -6.40
C PHE A 4 -77.30 23.51 -6.41
N MET A 5 -77.26 24.67 -5.78
CA MET A 5 -76.06 25.49 -5.70
C MET A 5 -75.01 24.92 -4.68
N PHE A 6 -75.50 24.29 -3.63
CA PHE A 6 -74.62 23.66 -2.61
C PHE A 6 -73.94 22.41 -3.15
N VAL A 7 -74.60 21.60 -3.96
CA VAL A 7 -74.02 20.38 -4.55
C VAL A 7 -72.96 20.73 -5.59
N CYS A 8 -73.15 21.80 -6.40
CA CYS A 8 -72.13 22.25 -7.34
C CYS A 8 -70.85 22.81 -6.66
N LEU A 9 -70.99 23.55 -5.56
CA LEU A 9 -69.88 24.10 -4.80
C LEU A 9 -69.10 23.00 -4.04
N TRP A 10 -69.82 22.01 -3.52
CA TRP A 10 -69.19 20.85 -2.89
C TRP A 10 -68.32 20.02 -3.87
N ASN A 11 -68.83 19.77 -5.07
CA ASN A 11 -68.11 19.07 -6.12
C ASN A 11 -66.88 19.83 -6.62
N LEU A 12 -67.00 21.17 -6.79
CA LEU A 12 -65.89 22.01 -7.23
C LEU A 12 -64.74 22.04 -6.19
N ASN A 13 -65.07 22.11 -4.92
CA ASN A 13 -64.07 22.13 -3.86
C ASN A 13 -63.39 20.74 -3.70
N HIS A 14 -64.20 19.67 -3.84
CA HIS A 14 -63.64 18.30 -3.78
C HIS A 14 -62.73 18.01 -4.98
N CYS A 15 -63.09 18.46 -6.17
CA CYS A 15 -62.30 18.36 -7.38
C CYS A 15 -60.97 19.16 -7.28
N LYS A 16 -61.03 20.39 -6.74
CA LYS A 16 -59.81 21.19 -6.47
C LYS A 16 -58.89 20.55 -5.47
N LEU A 17 -59.43 19.92 -4.41
CA LEU A 17 -58.64 19.23 -3.39
C LEU A 17 -57.97 18.00 -3.97
N LEU A 18 -58.66 17.22 -4.78
CA LEU A 18 -58.12 16.05 -5.46
C LEU A 18 -56.99 16.40 -6.45
N ILE A 19 -57.20 17.45 -7.26
CA ILE A 19 -56.19 17.94 -8.21
C ILE A 19 -54.99 18.48 -7.47
N SER A 20 -55.18 19.23 -6.37
CA SER A 20 -54.09 19.75 -5.55
C SER A 20 -53.26 18.62 -4.93
N ASN A 21 -53.89 17.59 -4.39
CA ASN A 21 -53.18 16.44 -3.82
C ASN A 21 -52.47 15.60 -4.89
N TYR A 22 -53.12 15.40 -6.05
CA TYR A 22 -52.51 14.69 -7.18
C TYR A 22 -51.26 15.43 -7.69
N MET A 23 -51.32 16.75 -7.83
CA MET A 23 -50.14 17.55 -8.23
C MET A 23 -49.03 17.51 -7.18
N LYS A 24 -49.37 17.62 -5.88
CA LYS A 24 -48.38 17.50 -4.80
C LYS A 24 -47.68 16.15 -4.80
N THR A 25 -48.45 15.07 -4.99
CA THR A 25 -47.86 13.69 -5.05
C THR A 25 -46.96 13.53 -6.27
N ARG A 26 -47.34 14.08 -7.43
CA ARG A 26 -46.48 14.04 -8.63
C ARG A 26 -45.20 14.84 -8.47
N ILE A 27 -45.29 16.03 -7.87
CA ILE A 27 -44.13 16.87 -7.57
C ILE A 27 -43.19 16.14 -6.57
N CYS A 28 -43.74 15.54 -5.51
CA CYS A 28 -42.96 14.75 -4.57
C CYS A 28 -42.26 13.54 -5.23
N LEU A 29 -42.98 12.83 -6.11
CA LEU A 29 -42.38 11.71 -6.88
C LEU A 29 -41.28 12.17 -7.83
N CYS A 30 -41.47 13.30 -8.50
CA CYS A 30 -40.44 13.87 -9.38
C CYS A 30 -39.22 14.34 -8.60
N VAL A 31 -39.40 14.96 -7.44
CA VAL A 31 -38.27 15.37 -6.56
C VAL A 31 -37.56 14.16 -6.00
N LEU A 32 -38.27 13.10 -5.59
CA LEU A 32 -37.70 11.86 -5.13
C LEU A 32 -36.92 11.16 -6.25
N ALA A 33 -37.45 11.13 -7.47
CA ALA A 33 -36.76 10.57 -8.63
C ALA A 33 -35.55 11.42 -9.03
N ALA A 34 -35.59 12.75 -8.92
CA ALA A 34 -34.44 13.62 -9.16
C ALA A 34 -33.36 13.46 -8.10
N LEU A 35 -33.71 13.20 -6.84
CA LEU A 35 -32.77 12.89 -5.77
C LEU A 35 -32.09 11.50 -5.95
N LEU A 36 -32.82 10.56 -6.56
CA LEU A 36 -32.25 9.24 -6.89
C LEU A 36 -31.39 9.29 -8.16
N MET A 37 -31.53 10.32 -8.99
CA MET A 37 -30.73 10.57 -10.18
C MET A 37 -29.56 11.51 -9.91
N ILE A 38 -29.25 11.86 -8.65
CA ILE A 38 -27.96 12.42 -8.34
C ILE A 38 -26.98 11.30 -8.70
N PRO A 39 -26.23 11.40 -9.82
CA PRO A 39 -25.14 10.48 -10.02
C PRO A 39 -24.33 10.65 -8.77
N VAL A 40 -24.23 9.59 -7.97
CA VAL A 40 -23.09 9.43 -7.10
C VAL A 40 -21.94 9.51 -8.10
N ALA A 41 -21.46 10.72 -8.32
CA ALA A 41 -20.15 10.91 -8.85
C ALA A 41 -19.26 10.27 -7.79
N VAL A 42 -19.22 8.92 -7.82
CA VAL A 42 -18.10 8.18 -7.35
C VAL A 42 -16.99 8.80 -8.16
N THR A 43 -16.41 9.85 -7.61
CA THR A 43 -15.07 10.24 -7.95
C THR A 43 -14.27 9.00 -7.61
N ALA A 44 -14.21 8.09 -8.57
CA ALA A 44 -13.11 7.19 -8.67
C ALA A 44 -11.90 8.14 -8.80
N GLN A 45 -11.49 8.71 -7.68
CA GLN A 45 -10.16 9.18 -7.52
C GLN A 45 -9.35 7.91 -7.77
N THR A 46 -9.01 7.70 -9.03
CA THR A 46 -7.90 6.87 -9.39
C THR A 46 -6.76 7.50 -8.61
N LYS A 47 -6.55 7.02 -7.37
CA LYS A 47 -5.29 7.21 -6.67
C LYS A 47 -4.28 6.86 -7.74
N LYS A 48 -3.66 7.86 -8.35
CA LYS A 48 -2.47 7.64 -9.16
C LYS A 48 -1.55 6.89 -8.22
N THR A 49 -1.55 5.57 -8.30
CA THR A 49 -0.65 4.74 -7.53
C THR A 49 0.71 5.20 -7.99
N LYS A 50 1.39 5.95 -7.12
CA LYS A 50 2.76 6.38 -7.36
C LYS A 50 3.50 5.10 -7.66
N LYS A 51 4.03 4.95 -8.87
CA LYS A 51 4.76 3.75 -9.26
C LYS A 51 5.86 3.56 -8.23
N GLU A 52 5.84 2.43 -7.56
CA GLU A 52 6.92 2.05 -6.66
C GLU A 52 8.13 1.70 -7.52
N VAL A 53 9.25 2.33 -7.23
CA VAL A 53 10.52 2.09 -7.91
C VAL A 53 11.52 1.66 -6.86
N ALA A 54 12.08 0.47 -7.03
CA ALA A 54 13.09 -0.06 -6.12
C ALA A 54 14.47 -0.06 -6.78
N ILE A 55 15.49 -0.07 -5.94
CA ILE A 55 16.87 -0.22 -6.35
C ILE A 55 17.50 -1.42 -5.63
N GLN A 56 18.22 -2.25 -6.37
CA GLN A 56 19.10 -3.23 -5.76
C GLN A 56 20.35 -2.52 -5.22
N LEU A 57 20.62 -2.66 -3.93
CA LEU A 57 21.74 -1.98 -3.27
C LEU A 57 23.11 -2.41 -3.80
N TYR A 58 23.17 -3.51 -4.56
CA TYR A 58 24.37 -3.90 -5.29
C TYR A 58 24.83 -2.83 -6.30
N SER A 59 23.90 -2.07 -6.86
CA SER A 59 24.19 -0.98 -7.79
C SER A 59 25.02 0.16 -7.18
N VAL A 60 25.01 0.25 -5.86
CA VAL A 60 25.78 1.26 -5.08
C VAL A 60 26.79 0.60 -4.12
N ARG A 61 27.12 -0.66 -4.35
CA ARG A 61 28.00 -1.46 -3.48
C ARG A 61 29.37 -0.80 -3.23
N ASP A 62 29.93 -0.16 -4.24
CA ASP A 62 31.25 0.47 -4.11
C ASP A 62 31.26 1.64 -3.11
N ILE A 63 30.12 2.27 -2.93
CA ILE A 63 29.93 3.32 -1.93
C ILE A 63 29.59 2.70 -0.58
N LEU A 64 28.70 1.70 -0.55
CA LEU A 64 28.28 1.02 0.66
C LEU A 64 29.43 0.24 1.34
N ASN A 65 30.29 -0.41 0.56
CA ASN A 65 31.43 -1.18 1.06
C ASN A 65 32.56 -0.32 1.62
N ARG A 66 32.59 0.99 1.32
CA ARG A 66 33.55 1.94 1.90
C ARG A 66 33.15 2.42 3.29
N VAL A 67 31.90 2.15 3.66
CA VAL A 67 31.36 2.53 4.95
C VAL A 67 31.80 1.48 5.97
N ASP A 68 32.75 1.84 6.81
CA ASP A 68 33.31 0.95 7.82
C ASP A 68 32.35 0.84 9.02
N ASN A 69 31.77 -0.35 9.21
CA ASN A 69 30.81 -0.62 10.29
C ASN A 69 31.42 -1.41 11.45
N LYS A 70 32.73 -1.30 11.68
CA LYS A 70 33.47 -2.11 12.65
C LYS A 70 32.87 -2.11 14.07
N ASP A 71 32.17 -1.08 14.45
CA ASP A 71 31.69 -0.91 15.83
C ASP A 71 30.22 -1.26 16.05
N GLY A 72 29.52 -1.82 15.05
CA GLY A 72 28.09 -2.11 15.15
C GLY A 72 27.20 -0.87 15.33
N LYS A 73 27.79 0.33 15.30
CA LYS A 73 27.06 1.59 15.28
C LYS A 73 26.61 1.92 13.86
N CYS A 74 25.44 2.50 13.76
CA CYS A 74 24.92 2.95 12.47
C CYS A 74 25.84 4.03 11.91
N ASP A 75 26.58 3.72 10.84
CA ASP A 75 27.43 4.71 10.19
C ASP A 75 26.53 5.79 9.55
N PRO A 76 26.74 7.09 9.91
CA PRO A 76 26.01 8.19 9.29
C PRO A 76 26.12 8.21 7.76
N ALA A 77 27.24 7.73 7.20
CA ALA A 77 27.42 7.64 5.75
C ALA A 77 26.46 6.62 5.10
N TYR A 78 26.20 5.48 5.76
CA TYR A 78 25.23 4.49 5.25
C TYR A 78 23.81 5.05 5.20
N THR A 79 23.36 5.66 6.27
CA THR A 79 22.02 6.27 6.31
C THR A 79 21.91 7.45 5.35
N ALA A 80 22.98 8.21 5.14
CA ALA A 80 23.03 9.28 4.14
C ALA A 80 22.90 8.75 2.71
N ILE A 81 23.45 7.57 2.40
CA ILE A 81 23.27 6.93 1.10
C ILE A 81 21.80 6.55 0.89
N LEU A 82 21.17 5.89 1.89
CA LEU A 82 19.75 5.55 1.84
C LEU A 82 18.87 6.79 1.65
N ALA A 83 19.15 7.87 2.38
CA ALA A 83 18.44 9.14 2.25
C ALA A 83 18.60 9.77 0.84
N LYS A 84 19.77 9.64 0.24
CA LYS A 84 20.01 10.09 -1.16
C LYS A 84 19.16 9.28 -2.14
N LEU A 85 19.12 7.95 -2.00
CA LEU A 85 18.32 7.07 -2.85
C LEU A 85 16.82 7.43 -2.75
N ALA A 86 16.32 7.66 -1.54
CA ALA A 86 14.94 8.11 -1.34
C ALA A 86 14.66 9.47 -2.01
N LYS A 87 15.59 10.43 -1.92
CA LYS A 87 15.49 11.74 -2.61
C LYS A 87 15.48 11.61 -4.13
N MET A 88 16.14 10.58 -4.69
CA MET A 88 16.11 10.28 -6.12
C MET A 88 14.77 9.67 -6.57
N GLY A 89 13.87 9.37 -5.62
CA GLY A 89 12.53 8.86 -5.90
C GLY A 89 12.36 7.35 -5.73
N TYR A 90 13.39 6.65 -5.28
CA TYR A 90 13.24 5.23 -4.92
C TYR A 90 12.35 5.08 -3.68
N THR A 91 11.44 4.12 -3.75
CA THR A 91 10.48 3.82 -2.68
C THR A 91 10.78 2.49 -1.99
N GLY A 92 11.70 1.73 -2.54
CA GLY A 92 12.09 0.44 -1.99
C GLY A 92 13.52 0.05 -2.34
N VAL A 93 14.03 -0.93 -1.62
CA VAL A 93 15.35 -1.51 -1.84
C VAL A 93 15.28 -3.03 -1.91
N GLU A 94 16.15 -3.60 -2.73
CA GLU A 94 16.51 -5.00 -2.68
C GLU A 94 17.90 -5.11 -2.05
N ALA A 95 18.04 -5.87 -0.97
CA ALA A 95 19.33 -6.17 -0.37
C ALA A 95 20.11 -7.13 -1.27
N ALA A 96 21.44 -7.01 -1.29
CA ALA A 96 22.33 -7.91 -2.05
C ALA A 96 23.58 -8.30 -1.27
N ASN A 97 23.53 -8.16 0.03
CA ASN A 97 24.58 -8.56 0.95
C ASN A 97 23.93 -9.15 2.20
N TYR A 98 23.70 -10.46 2.16
CA TYR A 98 23.29 -11.22 3.33
C TYR A 98 24.41 -12.18 3.68
N ASN A 99 24.96 -12.03 4.88
CA ASN A 99 26.06 -12.85 5.37
C ASN A 99 25.94 -13.06 6.89
N ASN A 100 26.06 -14.29 7.35
CA ASN A 100 26.04 -14.65 8.77
C ASN A 100 24.87 -13.99 9.56
N GLY A 101 23.65 -14.03 9.02
CA GLY A 101 22.47 -13.47 9.69
C GLY A 101 22.38 -11.94 9.65
N LYS A 102 23.16 -11.28 8.82
CA LYS A 102 23.24 -9.81 8.73
C LYS A 102 23.09 -9.32 7.30
N PHE A 103 22.53 -8.11 7.16
CA PHE A 103 22.48 -7.32 5.94
C PHE A 103 23.42 -6.12 6.09
N TYR A 104 24.47 -6.03 5.32
CA TYR A 104 25.45 -4.92 5.41
C TYR A 104 25.94 -4.72 6.86
N ASP A 105 26.31 -5.80 7.53
CA ASP A 105 26.73 -5.87 8.93
C ASP A 105 25.69 -5.44 9.98
N ARG A 106 24.46 -5.24 9.57
CA ARG A 106 23.32 -4.90 10.43
C ARG A 106 22.46 -6.12 10.71
N THR A 107 21.92 -6.20 11.91
CA THR A 107 20.86 -7.19 12.17
C THR A 107 19.66 -6.92 11.23
N PRO A 108 18.84 -7.94 10.92
CA PRO A 108 17.67 -7.78 10.06
C PRO A 108 16.77 -6.59 10.49
N ARG A 109 16.52 -6.49 11.79
CA ARG A 109 15.69 -5.40 12.36
C ARG A 109 16.33 -4.01 12.22
N GLN A 110 17.66 -3.90 12.38
CA GLN A 110 18.36 -2.64 12.17
C GLN A 110 18.35 -2.25 10.70
N PHE A 111 18.60 -3.19 9.78
CA PHE A 111 18.53 -2.94 8.35
C PHE A 111 17.14 -2.41 7.93
N LYS A 112 16.08 -3.08 8.39
CA LYS A 112 14.72 -2.61 8.19
C LYS A 112 14.52 -1.19 8.69
N LYS A 113 14.88 -0.93 9.94
CA LYS A 113 14.74 0.39 10.57
C LYS A 113 15.48 1.48 9.80
N ASP A 114 16.68 1.21 9.32
CA ASP A 114 17.48 2.17 8.56
C ASP A 114 16.82 2.51 7.22
N VAL A 115 16.30 1.50 6.50
CA VAL A 115 15.59 1.67 5.23
C VAL A 115 14.27 2.43 5.44
N GLU A 116 13.48 2.06 6.44
CA GLU A 116 12.22 2.71 6.77
C GLU A 116 12.43 4.16 7.23
N SER A 117 13.50 4.42 7.99
CA SER A 117 13.86 5.79 8.42
C SER A 117 14.24 6.70 7.25
N ALA A 118 14.72 6.13 6.15
CA ALA A 118 14.95 6.86 4.90
C ALA A 118 13.68 7.04 4.05
N GLY A 119 12.53 6.50 4.47
CA GLY A 119 11.27 6.60 3.75
C GLY A 119 11.08 5.54 2.66
N MET A 120 11.85 4.46 2.69
CA MET A 120 11.79 3.34 1.76
C MET A 120 11.32 2.05 2.45
N LYS A 121 11.12 0.98 1.68
CA LYS A 121 10.76 -0.36 2.18
C LYS A 121 11.80 -1.37 1.72
N VAL A 122 12.05 -2.38 2.54
CA VAL A 122 12.77 -3.59 2.10
C VAL A 122 11.79 -4.45 1.32
N LEU A 123 12.05 -4.71 0.06
CA LEU A 123 11.13 -5.44 -0.83
C LEU A 123 11.59 -6.86 -1.10
N SER A 124 12.89 -7.05 -1.25
CA SER A 124 13.49 -8.34 -1.58
C SER A 124 14.95 -8.38 -1.17
N SER A 125 15.55 -9.54 -1.32
CA SER A 125 16.99 -9.72 -1.13
C SER A 125 17.51 -10.74 -2.13
N HIS A 126 18.68 -10.45 -2.67
CA HIS A 126 19.48 -11.43 -3.39
C HIS A 126 20.45 -12.06 -2.41
N CYS A 127 20.26 -13.35 -2.15
CA CYS A 127 21.16 -14.14 -1.33
C CYS A 127 21.44 -15.48 -1.99
N THR A 128 22.65 -15.99 -1.79
CA THR A 128 23.09 -17.26 -2.38
C THR A 128 23.87 -18.07 -1.35
N ARG A 129 23.75 -19.38 -1.44
CA ARG A 129 24.58 -20.35 -0.75
C ARG A 129 24.88 -21.50 -1.70
N GLY A 130 26.16 -21.68 -2.03
CA GLY A 130 26.61 -22.85 -2.77
C GLY A 130 26.67 -24.08 -1.87
N LEU A 131 26.47 -25.25 -2.45
CA LEU A 131 26.72 -26.52 -1.77
C LEU A 131 28.23 -26.74 -1.63
N SER A 132 28.69 -27.24 -0.48
CA SER A 132 30.07 -27.61 -0.30
C SER A 132 30.40 -28.93 -1.01
N LYS A 133 31.67 -29.20 -1.20
CA LYS A 133 32.11 -30.47 -1.80
C LYS A 133 31.69 -31.67 -0.96
N GLU A 134 31.69 -31.51 0.36
CA GLU A 134 31.30 -32.54 1.33
C GLU A 134 29.80 -32.84 1.23
N GLU A 135 28.97 -31.79 1.14
CA GLU A 135 27.53 -31.93 0.96
C GLU A 135 27.20 -32.66 -0.36
N LEU A 136 27.95 -32.31 -1.42
CA LEU A 136 27.75 -32.97 -2.73
C LEU A 136 28.20 -34.42 -2.70
N ALA A 137 29.32 -34.74 -2.00
CA ALA A 137 29.86 -36.09 -1.94
C ALA A 137 29.06 -37.02 -1.02
N SER A 138 28.53 -36.51 0.09
CA SER A 138 27.77 -37.29 1.09
C SER A 138 26.28 -37.38 0.77
N GLY A 139 25.73 -36.40 0.03
CA GLY A 139 24.28 -36.23 -0.14
C GLY A 139 23.57 -35.72 1.12
N ASP A 140 24.34 -35.34 2.15
CA ASP A 140 23.78 -34.72 3.36
C ASP A 140 23.70 -33.21 3.22
N TYR A 141 22.50 -32.68 3.10
CA TYR A 141 22.21 -31.24 2.92
C TYR A 141 21.74 -30.56 4.21
N SER A 142 21.90 -31.19 5.37
CA SER A 142 21.42 -30.67 6.66
C SER A 142 21.90 -29.24 6.94
N LYS A 143 23.19 -28.97 6.70
CA LYS A 143 23.81 -27.64 6.88
C LYS A 143 23.21 -26.59 5.91
N SER A 144 22.90 -27.00 4.69
CA SER A 144 22.22 -26.12 3.72
C SER A 144 20.83 -25.77 4.17
N LEU A 145 20.07 -26.76 4.64
CA LEU A 145 18.70 -26.56 5.12
C LEU A 145 18.67 -25.65 6.36
N GLU A 146 19.60 -25.84 7.29
CA GLU A 146 19.74 -24.98 8.47
C GLU A 146 20.03 -23.53 8.06
N TRP A 147 20.98 -23.32 7.15
CA TRP A 147 21.32 -21.99 6.63
C TRP A 147 20.12 -21.31 5.95
N TRP A 148 19.39 -22.04 5.11
CA TRP A 148 18.22 -21.50 4.44
C TRP A 148 17.07 -21.18 5.42
N ASN A 149 16.87 -22.01 6.45
CA ASN A 149 15.89 -21.74 7.49
C ASN A 149 16.22 -20.45 8.26
N GLN A 150 17.49 -20.27 8.61
CA GLN A 150 17.94 -19.03 9.25
C GLN A 150 17.78 -17.83 8.29
N CYS A 151 18.18 -17.97 7.04
CA CYS A 151 18.02 -16.94 6.03
C CYS A 151 16.56 -16.50 5.88
N ILE A 152 15.62 -17.45 5.82
CA ILE A 152 14.19 -17.16 5.74
C ILE A 152 13.70 -16.42 7.00
N ALA A 153 14.15 -16.84 8.19
CA ALA A 153 13.78 -16.19 9.45
C ALA A 153 14.25 -14.73 9.49
N ASP A 154 15.50 -14.50 9.08
CA ASP A 154 16.09 -13.16 9.04
C ASP A 154 15.42 -12.25 8.01
N HIS A 155 15.05 -12.79 6.85
CA HIS A 155 14.33 -12.04 5.82
C HIS A 155 12.90 -11.67 6.25
N LYS A 156 12.25 -12.50 7.07
CA LYS A 156 10.96 -12.15 7.68
C LYS A 156 11.07 -11.04 8.73
N ALA A 157 12.24 -10.88 9.34
CA ALA A 157 12.49 -9.85 10.34
C ALA A 157 12.95 -8.51 9.71
N ALA A 158 13.50 -8.58 8.49
CA ALA A 158 13.87 -7.42 7.68
C ALA A 158 12.67 -6.91 6.87
#